data_33e40a539d4fbb0fbc408ab35ce239c7
#
_entry.id   33e40a539d4fbb0fbc408ab35ce239c7
#
_cell.length_a   1.000
_cell.length_b   1.000
_cell.length_c   1.000
_cell.angle_alpha   90.00
_cell.angle_beta   90.00
_cell.angle_gamma   90.00
#
_symmetry.space_group_name_H-M   'P 1'
#
loop_
_entity.id
_entity.type
_entity.pdbx_description
1 polymer ?
#
loop_
_entity_poly.entity_id
_entity_poly.type
_entity_poly.pdbx_seq_one_letter_code
_entity_poly.pdbx_strand_id
1 'polypeptide(L)'
;MMNKTDDIAFLREQIDRDNDSSFFVLLYDFCYFDKKIFKKILKICLETEIEDKNLRAEILDILHFTTYLMLCHRDKKDVYKIKNFKKVEKKFGDYFQIVRQISRKFITE
;
A
#
# COMPACT_ATOMS: atom_id res chain seq x y z
N MET A 1 7.25 -3.02 -20.61
CA MET A 1 6.36 -1.99 -20.04
C MET A 1 4.97 -2.59 -19.85
N MET A 2 4.40 -2.48 -18.66
CA MET A 2 3.05 -2.96 -18.40
C MET A 2 2.01 -1.98 -18.94
N ASN A 3 0.93 -2.51 -19.51
CA ASN A 3 -0.20 -1.68 -19.93
C ASN A 3 -1.17 -1.49 -18.75
N LYS A 4 -2.22 -0.68 -18.95
CA LYS A 4 -3.20 -0.38 -17.90
C LYS A 4 -3.87 -1.64 -17.35
N THR A 5 -4.20 -2.61 -18.22
CA THR A 5 -4.84 -3.86 -17.81
C THR A 5 -3.91 -4.64 -16.85
N ASP A 6 -2.63 -4.73 -17.16
CA ASP A 6 -1.66 -5.41 -16.32
C ASP A 6 -1.48 -4.68 -14.99
N ASP A 7 -1.49 -3.36 -15.01
CA ASP A 7 -1.37 -2.55 -13.78
C ASP A 7 -2.57 -2.78 -12.86
N ILE A 8 -3.78 -2.81 -13.41
CA ILE A 8 -4.99 -3.06 -12.62
C ILE A 8 -4.95 -4.48 -12.03
N ALA A 9 -4.56 -5.47 -12.83
CA ALA A 9 -4.44 -6.85 -12.36
C ALA A 9 -3.41 -6.94 -11.23
N PHE A 10 -2.28 -6.25 -11.38
CA PHE A 10 -1.25 -6.18 -10.34
C PHE A 10 -1.81 -5.59 -9.04
N LEU A 11 -2.52 -4.47 -9.12
CA LEU A 11 -3.12 -3.86 -7.94
C LEU A 11 -4.10 -4.80 -7.24
N ARG A 12 -4.96 -5.48 -7.99
CA ARG A 12 -5.92 -6.43 -7.41
C ARG A 12 -5.22 -7.57 -6.69
N GLU A 13 -4.12 -8.06 -7.25
CA GLU A 13 -3.33 -9.11 -6.62
C GLU A 13 -2.73 -8.65 -5.31
N GLN A 14 -2.21 -7.42 -5.26
CA GLN A 14 -1.49 -6.93 -4.09
C GLN A 14 -2.39 -6.56 -2.91
N ILE A 15 -3.67 -6.30 -3.16
CA ILE A 15 -4.64 -6.02 -2.09
C ILE A 15 -5.48 -7.24 -1.73
N ASP A 16 -5.22 -8.39 -2.34
CA ASP A 16 -5.99 -9.62 -2.12
C ASP A 16 -5.68 -10.20 -0.74
N ARG A 17 -6.71 -10.26 0.10
CA ARG A 17 -6.59 -10.74 1.49
C ARG A 17 -6.47 -12.28 1.56
N ASP A 18 -6.78 -12.97 0.48
CA ASP A 18 -6.74 -14.44 0.40
C ASP A 18 -5.47 -14.96 -0.29
N ASN A 19 -4.59 -14.07 -0.74
CA ASN A 19 -3.34 -14.42 -1.41
C ASN A 19 -2.16 -14.20 -0.47
N ASP A 20 -1.56 -15.29 0.01
CA ASP A 20 -0.45 -15.24 0.98
C ASP A 20 0.81 -14.52 0.43
N SER A 21 0.89 -14.32 -0.88
CA SER A 21 2.00 -13.62 -1.50
C SER A 21 1.69 -12.14 -1.78
N SER A 22 0.47 -11.67 -1.48
CA SER A 22 0.10 -10.27 -1.72
C SER A 22 0.86 -9.35 -0.77
N PHE A 23 1.02 -8.10 -1.19
CA PHE A 23 1.62 -7.07 -0.32
C PHE A 23 0.87 -6.97 1.01
N PHE A 24 -0.46 -6.93 0.95
CA PHE A 24 -1.28 -6.78 2.15
C PHE A 24 -1.07 -7.92 3.14
N VAL A 25 -1.14 -9.18 2.67
CA VAL A 25 -1.01 -10.34 3.56
C VAL A 25 0.40 -10.45 4.12
N LEU A 26 1.42 -10.20 3.30
CA LEU A 26 2.81 -10.21 3.77
C LEU A 26 3.01 -9.19 4.89
N LEU A 27 2.44 -8.00 4.75
CA LEU A 27 2.58 -6.97 5.78
C LEU A 27 1.74 -7.29 7.03
N TYR A 28 0.47 -7.63 6.85
CA TYR A 28 -0.46 -7.80 7.96
C TYR A 28 -0.18 -9.10 8.75
N ASP A 29 -0.07 -10.23 8.05
CA ASP A 29 0.06 -11.54 8.70
C ASP A 29 1.50 -11.93 8.99
N PHE A 30 2.43 -11.55 8.10
CA PHE A 30 3.83 -11.97 8.23
C PHE A 30 4.76 -10.84 8.66
N CYS A 31 4.22 -9.65 8.87
CA CYS A 31 4.96 -8.48 9.36
C CYS A 31 6.15 -8.12 8.47
N TYR A 32 6.04 -8.39 7.16
CA TYR A 32 7.08 -8.09 6.18
C TYR A 32 6.61 -7.01 5.22
N PHE A 33 7.40 -5.94 5.10
CA PHE A 33 7.10 -4.81 4.22
C PHE A 33 7.88 -4.94 2.92
N ASP A 34 7.20 -5.27 1.82
CA ASP A 34 7.84 -5.35 0.50
C ASP A 34 7.93 -3.96 -0.10
N LYS A 35 9.08 -3.32 0.08
CA LYS A 35 9.33 -1.96 -0.34
C LYS A 35 9.20 -1.77 -1.86
N LYS A 36 9.69 -2.73 -2.64
CA LYS A 36 9.62 -2.64 -4.10
C LYS A 36 8.18 -2.69 -4.60
N ILE A 37 7.40 -3.60 -4.05
CA ILE A 37 5.99 -3.75 -4.42
C ILE A 37 5.21 -2.51 -3.97
N PHE A 38 5.46 -2.00 -2.77
CA PHE A 38 4.78 -0.81 -2.28
C PHE A 38 5.04 0.40 -3.18
N LYS A 39 6.29 0.62 -3.57
CA LYS A 39 6.65 1.71 -4.48
C LYS A 39 5.91 1.57 -5.82
N LYS A 40 5.80 0.35 -6.33
CA LYS A 40 5.10 0.10 -7.59
C LYS A 40 3.61 0.38 -7.46
N ILE A 41 3.00 -0.03 -6.34
CA ILE A 41 1.59 0.28 -6.05
C ILE A 41 1.37 1.79 -6.08
N LEU A 42 2.21 2.55 -5.36
CA LEU A 42 2.09 3.99 -5.29
C LEU A 42 2.24 4.65 -6.66
N LYS A 43 3.24 4.20 -7.43
CA LYS A 43 3.49 4.73 -8.77
C LYS A 43 2.28 4.52 -9.69
N ILE A 44 1.73 3.32 -9.71
CA ILE A 44 0.56 3.01 -10.53
C ILE A 44 -0.62 3.88 -10.13
N CYS A 45 -0.86 4.02 -8.82
CA CYS A 45 -1.98 4.83 -8.32
C CYS A 45 -1.85 6.31 -8.70
N LEU A 46 -0.62 6.83 -8.75
CA LEU A 46 -0.38 8.23 -9.14
C LEU A 46 -0.49 8.45 -10.63
N GLU A 47 -0.03 7.50 -11.44
CA GLU A 47 0.13 7.68 -12.89
C GLU A 47 -1.00 7.09 -13.72
N THR A 48 -1.78 6.16 -13.17
CA THR A 48 -2.82 5.45 -13.91
C THR A 48 -4.20 5.88 -13.43
N GLU A 49 -5.09 6.17 -14.37
CA GLU A 49 -6.48 6.44 -14.04
C GLU A 49 -7.18 5.12 -13.75
N ILE A 50 -7.77 5.00 -12.57
CA ILE A 50 -8.50 3.81 -12.14
C ILE A 50 -9.98 4.15 -12.11
N GLU A 51 -10.73 3.61 -13.06
CA GLU A 51 -12.14 3.94 -13.27
C GLU A 51 -13.07 3.24 -12.28
N ASP A 52 -12.70 2.04 -11.82
CA ASP A 52 -13.51 1.24 -10.91
C ASP A 52 -13.50 1.88 -9.51
N LYS A 53 -14.64 2.41 -9.10
CA LYS A 53 -14.80 3.07 -7.81
C LYS A 53 -14.55 2.12 -6.63
N ASN A 54 -14.98 0.86 -6.77
CA ASN A 54 -14.78 -0.12 -5.70
C ASN A 54 -13.31 -0.45 -5.54
N LEU A 55 -12.58 -0.57 -6.65
CA LEU A 55 -11.14 -0.81 -6.59
C LEU A 55 -10.43 0.37 -5.94
N ARG A 56 -10.78 1.62 -6.29
CA ARG A 56 -10.19 2.79 -5.65
C ARG A 56 -10.41 2.77 -4.14
N ALA A 57 -11.63 2.45 -3.71
CA ALA A 57 -11.96 2.39 -2.29
C ALA A 57 -11.12 1.31 -1.57
N GLU A 58 -10.99 0.13 -2.17
CA GLU A 58 -10.20 -0.95 -1.58
C GLU A 58 -8.72 -0.59 -1.50
N ILE A 59 -8.19 0.05 -2.54
CA ILE A 59 -6.79 0.51 -2.54
C ILE A 59 -6.57 1.52 -1.43
N LEU A 60 -7.45 2.51 -1.30
CA LEU A 60 -7.33 3.52 -0.24
C LEU A 60 -7.37 2.88 1.14
N ASP A 61 -8.26 1.92 1.34
CA ASP A 61 -8.34 1.20 2.61
C ASP A 61 -7.01 0.53 2.94
N ILE A 62 -6.41 -0.18 1.97
CA ILE A 62 -5.13 -0.85 2.17
C ILE A 62 -3.99 0.15 2.42
N LEU A 63 -3.95 1.26 1.68
CA LEU A 63 -2.91 2.27 1.86
C LEU A 63 -3.00 2.93 3.23
N HIS A 64 -4.20 3.29 3.67
CA HIS A 64 -4.40 3.87 5.00
C HIS A 64 -4.08 2.85 6.09
N PHE A 65 -4.47 1.60 5.89
CA PHE A 65 -4.17 0.55 6.86
C PHE A 65 -2.66 0.30 6.94
N THR A 66 -1.95 0.37 5.81
CA THR A 66 -0.48 0.26 5.79
C THR A 66 0.14 1.36 6.64
N THR A 67 -0.33 2.59 6.48
CA THR A 67 0.15 3.72 7.29
C THR A 67 -0.13 3.48 8.78
N TYR A 68 -1.33 2.99 9.10
CA TYR A 68 -1.69 2.64 10.46
C TYR A 68 -0.74 1.59 11.06
N LEU A 69 -0.42 0.53 10.30
CA LEU A 69 0.50 -0.51 10.76
C LEU A 69 1.91 0.05 11.01
N MET A 70 2.35 0.99 10.19
CA MET A 70 3.64 1.66 10.42
C MET A 70 3.62 2.44 11.73
N LEU A 71 2.51 3.11 12.04
CA LEU A 71 2.35 3.81 13.31
C LEU A 71 2.33 2.82 14.48
N CYS A 72 1.67 1.68 14.33
CA CYS A 72 1.67 0.62 15.34
C CYS A 72 3.10 0.14 15.61
N HIS A 73 3.90 -0.05 14.56
CA HIS A 73 5.30 -0.46 14.73
C HIS A 73 6.08 0.56 15.55
N ARG A 74 5.83 1.85 15.34
CA ARG A 74 6.54 2.93 16.04
C ARG A 74 6.07 3.13 17.48
N ASP A 75 4.89 2.64 17.81
CA ASP A 75 4.36 2.72 19.18
C ASP A 75 5.03 1.65 20.04
N LYS A 76 5.76 2.08 21.05
CA LYS A 76 6.49 1.17 21.93
C LYS A 76 5.58 0.21 22.70
N LYS A 77 4.32 0.59 22.87
CA LYS A 77 3.33 -0.22 23.62
C LYS A 77 2.62 -1.24 22.73
N ASP A 78 2.70 -1.08 21.42
CA ASP A 78 2.03 -1.98 20.48
C ASP A 78 2.89 -3.22 20.24
N VAL A 79 2.25 -4.39 20.20
CA VAL A 79 2.94 -5.66 19.97
C VAL A 79 3.26 -5.90 18.49
N TYR A 80 2.57 -5.19 17.58
CA TYR A 80 2.81 -5.32 16.15
C TYR A 80 4.14 -4.69 15.77
N LYS A 81 5.02 -5.49 15.13
CA LYS A 81 6.33 -5.00 14.67
C LYS A 81 6.62 -5.50 13.27
N ILE A 82 7.00 -4.58 12.38
CA ILE A 82 7.41 -4.91 11.01
C ILE A 82 8.88 -5.36 11.05
N LYS A 83 9.15 -6.56 10.54
CA LYS A 83 10.48 -7.17 10.65
C LYS A 83 11.60 -6.39 9.97
N ASN A 84 11.30 -5.75 8.84
CA ASN A 84 12.29 -5.01 8.05
C ASN A 84 12.05 -3.50 8.05
N PHE A 85 11.50 -2.97 9.13
CA PHE A 85 11.08 -1.56 9.18
C PHE A 85 12.24 -0.57 9.00
N LYS A 86 13.44 -0.92 9.44
CA LYS A 86 14.60 -0.04 9.28
C LYS A 86 14.84 0.39 7.84
N LYS A 87 14.50 -0.48 6.88
CA LYS A 87 14.67 -0.20 5.45
C LYS A 87 13.67 0.82 4.92
N VAL A 88 12.53 0.99 5.61
CA VAL A 88 11.46 1.89 5.15
C VAL A 88 11.27 3.09 6.08
N GLU A 89 11.81 3.06 7.28
CA GLU A 89 11.60 4.10 8.30
C GLU A 89 11.97 5.49 7.80
N LYS A 90 13.08 5.62 7.07
CA LYS A 90 13.53 6.89 6.53
C LYS A 90 12.57 7.47 5.49
N LYS A 91 11.78 6.62 4.85
CA LYS A 91 10.81 7.01 3.82
C LYS A 91 9.39 7.15 4.34
N PHE A 92 9.17 6.94 5.63
CA PHE A 92 7.82 6.94 6.20
C PHE A 92 7.07 8.23 5.89
N GLY A 93 7.71 9.39 6.12
CA GLY A 93 7.08 10.67 5.83
C GLY A 93 6.76 10.86 4.35
N ASP A 94 7.66 10.43 3.47
CA ASP A 94 7.47 10.52 2.03
C ASP A 94 6.30 9.63 1.60
N TYR A 95 6.23 8.40 2.10
CA TYR A 95 5.14 7.49 1.79
C TYR A 95 3.80 8.04 2.27
N PHE A 96 3.77 8.61 3.46
CA PHE A 96 2.57 9.23 4.02
C PHE A 96 2.05 10.35 3.11
N GLN A 97 2.94 11.20 2.61
CA GLN A 97 2.57 12.29 1.70
C GLN A 97 2.04 11.75 0.36
N ILE A 98 2.66 10.71 -0.17
CA ILE A 98 2.20 10.11 -1.42
C ILE A 98 0.83 9.47 -1.25
N VAL A 99 0.61 8.75 -0.16
CA VAL A 99 -0.71 8.17 0.14
C VAL A 99 -1.77 9.27 0.22
N ARG A 100 -1.43 10.40 0.82
CA ARG A 100 -2.33 11.54 0.89
C ARG A 100 -2.66 12.09 -0.50
N GLN A 101 -1.67 12.20 -1.38
CA GLN A 101 -1.88 12.64 -2.77
C GLN A 101 -2.80 11.68 -3.51
N ILE A 102 -2.59 10.38 -3.37
CA ILE A 102 -3.43 9.36 -3.98
C ILE A 102 -4.87 9.47 -3.46
N SER A 103 -5.04 9.66 -2.16
CA SER A 103 -6.37 9.82 -1.55
C SER A 103 -7.12 10.98 -2.17
N ARG A 104 -6.46 12.12 -2.35
CA ARG A 104 -7.06 13.30 -2.97
C ARG A 104 -7.43 13.02 -4.43
N LYS A 105 -6.53 12.40 -5.18
CA LYS A 105 -6.78 12.04 -6.57
C LYS A 105 -8.03 11.15 -6.70
N PHE A 106 -8.10 10.10 -5.88
CA PHE A 106 -9.19 9.12 -5.96
C PHE A 106 -10.55 9.71 -5.56
N ILE A 107 -10.56 10.66 -4.63
CA ILE A 107 -11.79 11.31 -4.18
C ILE A 107 -12.33 12.27 -5.25
N THR A 108 -11.45 12.92 -6.00
CA THR A 108 -11.84 13.92 -6.99
C THR A 108 -12.12 13.37 -8.38
N GLU A 109 -11.80 12.12 -8.64
CA GLU A 109 -12.07 11.47 -9.94
C GLU A 109 -13.50 11.00 -10.11
#